data_28097689f8c6072aff36b028d5be4baf
#
_entry.id   28097689f8c6072aff36b028d5be4baf
#
_cell.length_a   1.000
_cell.length_b   1.000
_cell.length_c   1.000
_cell.angle_alpha   90.00
_cell.angle_beta   90.00
_cell.angle_gamma   90.00
#
_symmetry.space_group_name_H-M   'P 1'
#
loop_
_entity.id
_entity.type
_entity.pdbx_description
1 polymer ?
#
loop_
_entity_poly.entity_id
_entity_poly.type
_entity_poly.pdbx_seq_one_letter_code
_entity_poly.pdbx_strand_id
1 'polypeptide(L)'
;MIVSEHEAMRARRQVALPQDALVDLMDRYEARLQGYLYNLLRDEDAVRDLVQEAFLRAYEQLRRGKPVNGPWLYTVGRNLAIDRLRQQKLVRTDFETVLESLAAEGGTKDFQRALQRLPSNDAELLYLFSVDRFHTAEIAEMLGIRPGTVRTRLFRARERLRRFYQAAEDEA
;
A
#
# COMPACT_ATOMS: atom_id res chain seq x y z
N MET A 1 -33.39 13.87 -38.95
CA MET A 1 -32.46 12.89 -38.40
C MET A 1 -31.60 13.64 -37.37
N ILE A 2 -32.17 13.79 -36.17
CA ILE A 2 -31.56 14.54 -35.05
C ILE A 2 -30.82 13.49 -34.21
N VAL A 3 -29.53 13.30 -34.47
CA VAL A 3 -28.67 12.54 -33.56
C VAL A 3 -28.63 13.35 -32.27
N SER A 4 -29.18 12.77 -31.23
CA SER A 4 -29.43 13.40 -29.96
C SER A 4 -28.14 14.00 -29.40
N GLU A 5 -28.16 15.29 -29.09
CA GLU A 5 -27.07 16.00 -28.36
C GLU A 5 -26.66 15.26 -27.07
N HIS A 6 -27.55 14.41 -26.54
CA HIS A 6 -27.26 13.52 -25.41
C HIS A 6 -26.29 12.39 -25.72
N GLU A 7 -26.18 11.90 -26.96
CA GLU A 7 -25.19 10.92 -27.37
C GLU A 7 -23.83 11.58 -27.61
N ALA A 8 -23.78 12.79 -28.15
CA ALA A 8 -22.59 13.59 -28.27
C ALA A 8 -22.04 14.04 -26.89
N MET A 9 -22.92 14.23 -25.92
CA MET A 9 -22.58 14.58 -24.55
C MET A 9 -22.08 13.36 -23.75
N ARG A 10 -22.56 12.14 -24.05
CA ARG A 10 -22.03 10.88 -23.51
C ARG A 10 -20.70 10.48 -24.16
N ALA A 11 -20.44 10.85 -25.41
CA ALA A 11 -19.17 10.64 -26.09
C ALA A 11 -18.06 11.61 -25.62
N ARG A 12 -18.41 12.70 -25.00
CA ARG A 12 -17.52 13.52 -24.15
C ARG A 12 -17.44 12.93 -22.75
N ARG A 13 -17.15 11.66 -22.61
CA ARG A 13 -16.45 11.15 -21.46
C ARG A 13 -15.11 11.89 -21.51
N GLN A 14 -15.06 13.00 -20.78
CA GLN A 14 -13.90 13.84 -20.59
C GLN A 14 -12.73 12.89 -20.33
N VAL A 15 -11.87 12.74 -21.33
CA VAL A 15 -10.56 12.13 -21.10
C VAL A 15 -9.92 13.13 -20.14
N ALA A 16 -9.97 12.81 -18.84
CA ALA A 16 -9.36 13.64 -17.82
C ALA A 16 -7.96 13.96 -18.30
N LEU A 17 -7.60 15.24 -18.31
CA LEU A 17 -6.25 15.61 -18.70
C LEU A 17 -5.26 14.87 -17.80
N PRO A 18 -4.09 14.46 -18.30
CA PRO A 18 -3.11 13.76 -17.49
C PRO A 18 -2.81 14.47 -16.15
N GLN A 19 -2.89 15.80 -16.14
CA GLN A 19 -2.71 16.60 -14.93
C GLN A 19 -3.84 16.40 -13.91
N ASP A 20 -5.11 16.41 -14.36
CA ASP A 20 -6.27 16.24 -13.48
C ASP A 20 -6.27 14.83 -12.87
N ALA A 21 -5.97 13.82 -13.68
CA ALA A 21 -5.84 12.44 -13.21
C ALA A 21 -4.67 12.27 -12.22
N LEU A 22 -3.57 13.01 -12.41
CA LEU A 22 -2.45 13.02 -11.47
C LEU A 22 -2.83 13.65 -10.14
N VAL A 23 -3.51 14.81 -10.16
CA VAL A 23 -3.99 15.48 -8.94
C VAL A 23 -4.90 14.56 -8.15
N ASP A 24 -5.87 13.90 -8.80
CA ASP A 24 -6.74 12.92 -8.16
C ASP A 24 -5.98 11.76 -7.49
N LEU A 25 -4.89 11.30 -8.12
CA LEU A 25 -4.03 10.26 -7.56
C LEU A 25 -3.25 10.77 -6.36
N MET A 26 -2.72 11.98 -6.43
CA MET A 26 -1.99 12.61 -5.32
C MET A 26 -2.90 12.78 -4.11
N ASP A 27 -4.07 13.37 -4.28
CA ASP A 27 -5.04 13.59 -3.20
C ASP A 27 -5.43 12.29 -2.49
N ARG A 28 -5.54 11.19 -3.23
CA ARG A 28 -5.94 9.89 -2.66
C ARG A 28 -4.82 9.08 -2.04
N TYR A 29 -3.63 9.17 -2.61
CA TYR A 29 -2.58 8.19 -2.32
C TYR A 29 -1.28 8.76 -1.79
N GLU A 30 -1.00 10.07 -1.88
CA GLU A 30 0.31 10.62 -1.51
C GLU A 30 0.66 10.32 -0.05
N ALA A 31 -0.19 10.74 0.90
CA ALA A 31 0.05 10.51 2.33
C ALA A 31 0.09 9.02 2.69
N ARG A 32 -0.77 8.21 2.06
CA ARG A 32 -0.84 6.76 2.29
C ARG A 32 0.41 6.06 1.76
N LEU A 33 0.84 6.38 0.54
CA LEU A 33 2.06 5.85 -0.06
C LEU A 33 3.30 6.26 0.74
N GLN A 34 3.33 7.51 1.21
CA GLN A 34 4.39 8.00 2.10
C GLN A 34 4.47 7.17 3.39
N GLY A 35 3.35 6.93 4.06
CA GLY A 35 3.28 6.07 5.24
C GLY A 35 3.75 4.64 4.96
N TYR A 36 3.29 4.05 3.85
CA TYR A 36 3.71 2.72 3.42
C TYR A 36 5.23 2.64 3.18
N LEU A 37 5.80 3.57 2.41
CA LEU A 37 7.24 3.59 2.11
C LEU A 37 8.09 3.89 3.33
N TYR A 38 7.60 4.73 4.25
CA TYR A 38 8.28 5.00 5.52
C TYR A 38 8.44 3.72 6.35
N ASN A 39 7.45 2.85 6.33
CA ASN A 39 7.54 1.56 7.01
C ASN A 39 8.56 0.60 6.39
N LEU A 40 8.86 0.77 5.10
CA LEU A 40 9.89 -0.01 4.43
C LEU A 40 11.30 0.54 4.68
N LEU A 41 11.46 1.87 4.72
CA LEU A 41 12.76 2.53 4.63
C LEU A 41 13.24 3.15 5.93
N ARG A 42 12.34 3.65 6.79
CA ARG A 42 12.65 4.42 8.02
C ARG A 42 13.54 5.64 7.79
N ASP A 43 13.45 6.23 6.61
CA ASP A 43 14.22 7.40 6.16
C ASP A 43 13.25 8.35 5.46
N GLU A 44 12.91 9.47 6.12
CA GLU A 44 11.91 10.43 5.62
C GLU A 44 12.35 11.12 4.32
N ASP A 45 13.62 11.42 4.19
CA ASP A 45 14.14 12.08 2.98
C ASP A 45 14.12 11.12 1.80
N ALA A 46 14.56 9.88 2.00
CA ALA A 46 14.45 8.84 0.99
C ALA A 46 12.99 8.58 0.58
N VAL A 47 12.06 8.54 1.54
CA VAL A 47 10.64 8.35 1.28
C VAL A 47 10.09 9.47 0.42
N ARG A 48 10.40 10.73 0.76
CA ARG A 48 9.95 11.91 0.00
C ARG A 48 10.40 11.83 -1.45
N ASP A 49 11.67 11.49 -1.67
CA ASP A 49 12.24 11.35 -3.02
C ASP A 49 11.55 10.22 -3.80
N LEU A 50 11.29 9.06 -3.18
CA LEU A 50 10.66 7.93 -3.85
C LEU A 50 9.17 8.15 -4.12
N VAL A 51 8.45 8.86 -3.25
CA VAL A 51 7.06 9.28 -3.51
C VAL A 51 7.02 10.19 -4.73
N GLN A 52 7.91 11.19 -4.79
CA GLN A 52 8.01 12.09 -5.93
C GLN A 52 8.32 11.33 -7.22
N GLU A 53 9.29 10.42 -7.21
CA GLU A 53 9.65 9.59 -8.37
C GLU A 53 8.47 8.71 -8.82
N ALA A 54 7.72 8.11 -7.88
CA ALA A 54 6.55 7.29 -8.19
C ALA A 54 5.47 8.11 -8.91
N PHE A 55 5.19 9.35 -8.47
CA PHE A 55 4.24 10.23 -9.12
C PHE A 55 4.73 10.77 -10.47
N LEU A 56 6.02 11.01 -10.63
CA LEU A 56 6.60 11.36 -11.94
C LEU A 56 6.38 10.23 -12.95
N ARG A 57 6.62 8.98 -12.56
CA ARG A 57 6.35 7.81 -13.41
C ARG A 57 4.85 7.66 -13.71
N ALA A 58 3.99 7.94 -12.74
CA ALA A 58 2.55 7.97 -12.93
C ALA A 58 2.14 8.99 -13.99
N TYR A 59 2.67 10.19 -13.92
CA TYR A 59 2.43 11.24 -14.91
C TYR A 59 2.88 10.85 -16.31
N GLU A 60 4.06 10.24 -16.46
CA GLU A 60 4.54 9.75 -17.75
C GLU A 60 3.64 8.67 -18.34
N GLN A 61 3.12 7.76 -17.52
CA GLN A 61 2.16 6.74 -17.96
C GLN A 61 0.85 7.37 -18.45
N LEU A 62 0.31 8.31 -17.66
CA LEU A 62 -0.90 9.04 -18.01
C LEU A 62 -0.74 9.82 -19.32
N ARG A 63 0.42 10.47 -19.53
CA ARG A 63 0.74 11.16 -20.80
C ARG A 63 0.80 10.24 -22.00
N ARG A 64 1.13 8.97 -21.80
CA ARG A 64 1.12 7.93 -22.84
C ARG A 64 -0.26 7.29 -23.03
N GLY A 65 -1.30 7.83 -22.39
CA GLY A 65 -2.67 7.29 -22.44
C GLY A 65 -2.86 5.98 -21.70
N LYS A 66 -1.93 5.60 -20.82
CA LYS A 66 -2.03 4.38 -20.03
C LYS A 66 -2.68 4.69 -18.68
N PRO A 67 -3.66 3.87 -18.22
CA PRO A 67 -4.30 4.07 -16.94
C PRO A 67 -3.31 3.82 -15.79
N VAL A 68 -3.44 4.63 -14.73
CA VAL A 68 -2.72 4.46 -13.46
C VAL A 68 -3.76 4.34 -12.35
N ASN A 69 -3.57 3.38 -11.47
CA ASN A 69 -4.40 3.15 -10.29
C ASN A 69 -3.54 3.03 -9.03
N GLY A 70 -4.17 2.94 -7.85
CA GLY A 70 -3.49 2.78 -6.59
C GLY A 70 -2.53 1.58 -6.54
N PRO A 71 -2.98 0.35 -6.89
CA PRO A 71 -2.11 -0.82 -6.94
C PRO A 71 -0.85 -0.63 -7.80
N TRP A 72 -0.99 -0.03 -8.98
CA TRP A 72 0.15 0.26 -9.84
C TRP A 72 1.14 1.23 -9.17
N LEU A 73 0.63 2.31 -8.57
CA LEU A 73 1.44 3.31 -7.88
C LEU A 73 2.21 2.70 -6.71
N TYR A 74 1.56 1.84 -5.91
CA TYR A 74 2.21 1.12 -4.82
C TYR A 74 3.25 0.13 -5.31
N THR A 75 3.00 -0.58 -6.42
CA THR A 75 3.99 -1.46 -7.06
C THR A 75 5.24 -0.69 -7.44
N VAL A 76 5.08 0.48 -8.05
CA VAL A 76 6.22 1.34 -8.43
C VAL A 76 6.98 1.81 -7.19
N GLY A 77 6.30 2.39 -6.20
CA GLY A 77 6.92 2.87 -4.97
C GLY A 77 7.65 1.75 -4.22
N ARG A 78 7.01 0.58 -4.10
CA ARG A 78 7.60 -0.62 -3.47
C ARG A 78 8.88 -1.07 -4.17
N ASN A 79 8.86 -1.14 -5.49
CA ASN A 79 10.03 -1.55 -6.26
C ASN A 79 11.19 -0.57 -6.08
N LEU A 80 10.91 0.73 -6.12
CA LEU A 80 11.89 1.78 -5.83
C LEU A 80 12.50 1.63 -4.43
N ALA A 81 11.66 1.36 -3.42
CA ALA A 81 12.13 1.15 -2.05
C ALA A 81 12.99 -0.10 -1.92
N ILE A 82 12.61 -1.22 -2.54
CA ILE A 82 13.40 -2.46 -2.54
C ILE A 82 14.75 -2.24 -3.22
N ASP A 83 14.79 -1.54 -4.35
CA ASP A 83 16.05 -1.24 -5.05
C ASP A 83 16.95 -0.34 -4.20
N ARG A 84 16.38 0.64 -3.51
CA ARG A 84 17.12 1.50 -2.56
C ARG A 84 17.73 0.67 -1.42
N LEU A 85 16.95 -0.23 -0.80
CA LEU A 85 17.44 -1.13 0.26
C LEU A 85 18.55 -2.05 -0.22
N ARG A 86 18.43 -2.60 -1.43
CA ARG A 86 19.47 -3.43 -2.05
C ARG A 86 20.77 -2.66 -2.28
N GLN A 87 20.68 -1.43 -2.80
CA GLN A 87 21.85 -0.57 -3.03
C GLN A 87 22.58 -0.24 -1.73
N GLN A 88 21.84 0.02 -0.66
CA GLN A 88 22.40 0.33 0.66
C GLN A 88 22.82 -0.91 1.44
N LYS A 89 22.65 -2.12 0.90
CA LYS A 89 22.86 -3.42 1.60
C LYS A 89 22.09 -3.51 2.93
N LEU A 90 20.99 -2.78 3.05
CA LEU A 90 20.15 -2.79 4.22
C LEU A 90 19.17 -3.97 4.15
N VAL A 91 18.94 -4.61 5.27
CA VAL A 91 17.83 -5.57 5.43
C VAL A 91 16.52 -4.78 5.43
N ARG A 92 15.46 -5.32 4.80
CA ARG A 92 14.12 -4.73 4.89
C ARG A 92 13.78 -4.48 6.36
N THR A 93 13.54 -3.22 6.67
CA THR A 93 13.12 -2.84 8.01
C THR A 93 11.69 -3.32 8.22
N ASP A 94 11.40 -3.82 9.40
CA ASP A 94 10.14 -4.45 9.71
C ASP A 94 8.98 -3.45 9.72
N PHE A 95 7.83 -3.87 9.23
CA PHE A 95 6.54 -3.19 9.39
C PHE A 95 6.08 -3.12 10.86
N GLU A 96 6.97 -3.46 11.79
CA GLU A 96 6.72 -3.51 13.22
C GLU A 96 6.12 -2.23 13.78
N THR A 97 6.71 -1.09 13.44
CA THR A 97 6.31 0.20 14.05
C THR A 97 4.96 0.74 13.55
N VAL A 98 4.48 0.28 12.39
CA VAL A 98 3.16 0.69 11.89
C VAL A 98 2.06 -0.07 12.58
N LEU A 99 2.33 -1.31 12.84
CA LEU A 99 1.47 -2.12 13.67
C LEU A 99 1.45 -1.56 15.10
N GLU A 100 2.54 -0.95 15.58
CA GLU A 100 2.58 -0.20 16.85
C GLU A 100 1.69 1.05 16.83
N SER A 101 1.66 1.81 15.74
CA SER A 101 0.76 2.97 15.63
C SER A 101 -0.70 2.57 15.53
N LEU A 102 -1.02 1.46 14.85
CA LEU A 102 -2.37 0.90 14.85
C LEU A 102 -2.79 0.36 16.22
N ALA A 103 -1.84 -0.18 16.97
CA ALA A 103 -2.07 -0.64 18.33
C ALA A 103 -2.20 0.52 19.31
N ALA A 104 -1.52 1.65 19.08
CA ALA A 104 -1.64 2.86 19.93
C ALA A 104 -3.03 3.51 19.86
N GLU A 105 -3.76 3.31 18.76
CA GLU A 105 -5.15 3.80 18.62
C GLU A 105 -6.20 2.94 19.35
N GLY A 106 -5.80 1.85 20.03
CA GLY A 106 -6.74 1.03 20.81
C GLY A 106 -6.26 -0.37 21.19
N GLY A 107 -4.99 -0.71 20.92
CA GLY A 107 -4.43 -2.02 21.27
C GLY A 107 -3.76 -2.03 22.66
N THR A 108 -3.93 -3.12 23.41
CA THR A 108 -3.18 -3.38 24.63
C THR A 108 -1.69 -3.61 24.32
N LYS A 109 -0.81 -3.44 25.35
CA LYS A 109 0.63 -3.75 25.20
C LYS A 109 0.91 -5.16 24.66
N ASP A 110 0.02 -6.08 24.95
CA ASP A 110 0.12 -7.49 24.51
C ASP A 110 -0.19 -7.64 23.03
N PHE A 111 -1.15 -6.86 22.51
CA PHE A 111 -1.41 -6.79 21.08
C PHE A 111 -0.21 -6.21 20.32
N GLN A 112 0.44 -5.18 20.87
CA GLN A 112 1.67 -4.61 20.30
C GLN A 112 2.80 -5.65 20.23
N ARG A 113 3.02 -6.40 21.31
CA ARG A 113 4.02 -7.50 21.35
C ARG A 113 3.69 -8.61 20.34
N ALA A 114 2.41 -8.93 20.17
CA ALA A 114 1.97 -9.93 19.20
C ALA A 114 2.27 -9.49 17.75
N LEU A 115 2.06 -8.21 17.45
CA LEU A 115 2.38 -7.63 16.14
C LEU A 115 3.86 -7.70 15.82
N GLN A 116 4.74 -7.40 16.80
CA GLN A 116 6.19 -7.47 16.65
C GLN A 116 6.73 -8.87 16.35
N ARG A 117 5.96 -9.91 16.65
CA ARG A 117 6.33 -11.31 16.37
C ARG A 117 5.90 -11.81 14.99
N LEU A 118 5.23 -10.97 14.18
CA LEU A 118 4.84 -11.36 12.84
C LEU A 118 6.04 -11.27 11.88
N PRO A 119 6.17 -12.22 10.95
CA PRO A 119 7.11 -12.07 9.84
C PRO A 119 6.80 -10.81 9.02
N SER A 120 7.83 -10.07 8.58
CA SER A 120 7.71 -8.81 7.83
C SER A 120 6.76 -8.90 6.63
N ASN A 121 6.75 -10.02 5.92
CA ASN A 121 5.83 -10.25 4.79
C ASN A 121 4.36 -10.35 5.21
N ASP A 122 4.08 -10.89 6.40
CA ASP A 122 2.72 -10.99 6.94
C ASP A 122 2.27 -9.63 7.50
N ALA A 123 3.20 -8.88 8.10
CA ALA A 123 2.99 -7.53 8.58
C ALA A 123 2.67 -6.56 7.42
N GLU A 124 3.44 -6.62 6.31
CA GLU A 124 3.18 -5.87 5.09
C GLU A 124 1.77 -6.14 4.52
N LEU A 125 1.38 -7.41 4.48
CA LEU A 125 0.08 -7.84 4.02
C LEU A 125 -1.07 -7.29 4.87
N LEU A 126 -0.92 -7.36 6.20
CA LEU A 126 -1.89 -6.82 7.14
C LEU A 126 -1.99 -5.30 7.03
N TYR A 127 -0.87 -4.61 6.83
CA TYR A 127 -0.85 -3.18 6.61
C TYR A 127 -1.67 -2.78 5.37
N LEU A 128 -1.33 -3.34 4.21
CA LEU A 128 -2.02 -3.06 2.96
C LEU A 128 -3.53 -3.36 3.04
N PHE A 129 -3.90 -4.42 3.76
CA PHE A 129 -5.30 -4.80 3.92
C PHE A 129 -6.05 -3.94 4.96
N SER A 130 -5.45 -3.71 6.13
CA SER A 130 -6.15 -3.11 7.28
C SER A 130 -6.04 -1.59 7.32
N VAL A 131 -4.87 -1.04 6.95
CA VAL A 131 -4.60 0.41 6.95
C VAL A 131 -4.98 1.02 5.62
N ASP A 132 -4.36 0.53 4.55
CA ASP A 132 -4.57 1.07 3.22
C ASP A 132 -5.85 0.56 2.54
N ARG A 133 -6.55 -0.39 3.17
CA ARG A 133 -7.86 -0.88 2.74
C ARG A 133 -7.90 -1.43 1.31
N PHE A 134 -6.79 -1.96 0.83
CA PHE A 134 -6.76 -2.63 -0.47
C PHE A 134 -7.45 -4.00 -0.41
N HIS A 135 -8.13 -4.34 -1.50
CA HIS A 135 -8.72 -5.67 -1.65
C HIS A 135 -7.64 -6.73 -1.92
N THR A 136 -7.96 -7.97 -1.62
CA THR A 136 -7.00 -9.09 -1.78
C THR A 136 -6.48 -9.26 -3.21
N ALA A 137 -7.29 -8.90 -4.22
CA ALA A 137 -6.88 -8.91 -5.62
C ALA A 137 -5.84 -7.81 -5.93
N GLU A 138 -6.05 -6.61 -5.40
CA GLU A 138 -5.12 -5.48 -5.54
C GLU A 138 -3.79 -5.76 -4.86
N ILE A 139 -3.83 -6.31 -3.64
CA ILE A 139 -2.63 -6.73 -2.92
C ILE A 139 -1.87 -7.81 -3.68
N ALA A 140 -2.59 -8.75 -4.29
CA ALA A 140 -1.99 -9.79 -5.12
C ALA A 140 -1.21 -9.20 -6.31
N GLU A 141 -1.80 -8.20 -6.99
CA GLU A 141 -1.15 -7.45 -8.06
C GLU A 141 0.11 -6.73 -7.56
N MET A 142 0.00 -5.97 -6.46
CA MET A 142 1.12 -5.21 -5.88
C MET A 142 2.30 -6.09 -5.48
N LEU A 143 2.03 -7.25 -4.90
CA LEU A 143 3.06 -8.17 -4.39
C LEU A 143 3.50 -9.22 -5.41
N GLY A 144 2.87 -9.29 -6.58
CA GLY A 144 3.18 -10.27 -7.62
C GLY A 144 2.87 -11.72 -7.19
N ILE A 145 1.83 -11.93 -6.38
CA ILE A 145 1.41 -13.26 -5.88
C ILE A 145 -0.06 -13.54 -6.24
N ARG A 146 -0.48 -14.79 -6.13
CA ARG A 146 -1.86 -15.17 -6.43
C ARG A 146 -2.84 -14.66 -5.36
N PRO A 147 -4.07 -14.23 -5.70
CA PRO A 147 -5.09 -13.78 -4.74
C PRO A 147 -5.41 -14.84 -3.66
N GLY A 148 -5.39 -16.13 -4.01
CA GLY A 148 -5.53 -17.22 -3.05
C GLY A 148 -4.40 -17.26 -2.01
N THR A 149 -3.18 -16.96 -2.43
CA THR A 149 -2.02 -16.86 -1.53
C THR A 149 -2.18 -15.69 -0.56
N VAL A 150 -2.67 -14.54 -1.02
CA VAL A 150 -2.97 -13.37 -0.17
C VAL A 150 -3.98 -13.77 0.92
N ARG A 151 -5.10 -14.39 0.54
CA ARG A 151 -6.13 -14.83 1.50
C ARG A 151 -5.58 -15.81 2.53
N THR A 152 -4.82 -16.82 2.09
CA THR A 152 -4.22 -17.80 2.99
C THR A 152 -3.22 -17.17 3.95
N ARG A 153 -2.38 -16.26 3.47
CA ARG A 153 -1.41 -15.54 4.31
C ARG A 153 -2.10 -14.61 5.31
N LEU A 154 -3.10 -13.84 4.89
CA LEU A 154 -3.90 -13.00 5.79
C LEU A 154 -4.58 -13.83 6.88
N PHE A 155 -5.15 -14.98 6.52
CA PHE A 155 -5.73 -15.89 7.51
C PHE A 155 -4.69 -16.36 8.53
N ARG A 156 -3.53 -16.84 8.07
CA ARG A 156 -2.44 -17.29 8.95
C ARG A 156 -1.87 -16.17 9.81
N ALA A 157 -1.71 -14.96 9.27
CA ALA A 157 -1.24 -13.82 10.02
C ALA A 157 -2.20 -13.45 11.16
N ARG A 158 -3.52 -13.43 10.88
CA ARG A 158 -4.55 -13.21 11.91
C ARG A 158 -4.58 -14.29 12.97
N GLU A 159 -4.44 -15.55 12.57
CA GLU A 159 -4.38 -16.67 13.52
C GLU A 159 -3.14 -16.60 14.42
N ARG A 160 -1.99 -16.20 13.88
CA ARG A 160 -0.78 -15.95 14.68
C ARG A 160 -1.00 -14.84 15.68
N LEU A 161 -1.54 -13.69 15.24
CA LEU A 161 -1.86 -12.58 16.13
C LEU A 161 -2.79 -13.02 17.26
N ARG A 162 -3.86 -13.76 16.94
CA ARG A 162 -4.81 -14.24 17.95
C ARG A 162 -4.16 -15.14 18.97
N ARG A 163 -3.30 -16.07 18.56
CA ARG A 163 -2.57 -16.96 19.47
C ARG A 163 -1.62 -16.19 20.39
N PHE A 164 -0.90 -15.21 19.86
CA PHE A 164 -0.01 -14.40 20.68
C PHE A 164 -0.77 -13.53 21.69
N TYR A 165 -1.93 -13.01 21.29
CA TYR A 165 -2.78 -12.24 22.18
C TYR A 165 -3.36 -13.09 23.31
N GLN A 166 -3.89 -14.29 23.00
CA GLN A 166 -4.42 -15.20 23.99
C GLN A 166 -3.35 -15.70 24.97
N ALA A 167 -2.15 -16.03 24.48
CA ALA A 167 -1.06 -16.45 25.35
C ALA A 167 -0.62 -15.34 26.33
N ALA A 168 -0.70 -14.08 25.93
CA ALA A 168 -0.38 -12.95 26.78
C ALA A 168 -1.47 -12.67 27.84
N GLU A 169 -2.75 -12.97 27.53
CA GLU A 169 -3.84 -12.88 28.51
C GLU A 169 -3.77 -14.01 29.57
N ASP A 170 -3.30 -15.21 29.17
CA ASP A 170 -3.16 -16.36 30.08
C ASP A 170 -1.94 -16.21 31.03
N GLU A 171 -0.96 -15.36 30.70
CA GLU A 171 0.22 -15.06 31.53
C GLU A 171 0.03 -13.85 32.49
N ALA A 172 -1.08 -13.14 32.38
CA ALA A 172 -1.36 -11.89 33.14
C ALA A 172 -2.27 -12.16 34.34
#